data_2502f6da09e75ada0329dcea03bac384
#
_entry.id   2502f6da09e75ada0329dcea03bac384
#
_cell.length_a   1.000
_cell.length_b   1.000
_cell.length_c   1.000
_cell.angle_alpha   90.00
_cell.angle_beta   90.00
_cell.angle_gamma   90.00
#
_symmetry.space_group_name_H-M   'P 1'
#
loop_
_entity.id
_entity.type
_entity.pdbx_description
1 polymer ?
#
loop_
_entity_poly.entity_id
_entity_poly.type
_entity_poly.pdbx_seq_one_letter_code
_entity_poly.pdbx_strand_id
1 'polypeptide(L)'
;MSPAAAPRLRRRLYLDTSAYLCILLGEEGSSRLARETAGAELLSSVLLVLEARRNLIRLARDGTLAAAQYKACMDRVERDVELFVLRDLTLDLCASNLVPAVATPRSLDLAHLRTALWFHAAERLDRFVTLDGSQAQAARDLGLPV
;
A
#
# COMPACT_ATOMS: atom_id res chain seq x y z
N MET A 1 3.56 17.15 31.13
CA MET A 1 4.59 16.84 30.13
C MET A 1 4.37 15.41 29.66
N SER A 2 3.96 15.21 28.43
CA SER A 2 3.98 13.88 27.84
C SER A 2 5.44 13.48 27.62
N PRO A 3 5.85 12.25 27.98
CA PRO A 3 7.20 11.80 27.69
C PRO A 3 7.40 11.84 26.17
N ALA A 4 8.50 12.44 25.72
CA ALA A 4 8.88 12.38 24.32
C ALA A 4 8.98 10.91 23.92
N ALA A 5 8.21 10.51 22.92
CA ALA A 5 8.26 9.14 22.41
C ALA A 5 9.71 8.86 21.99
N ALA A 6 10.24 7.73 22.44
CA ALA A 6 11.58 7.29 22.04
C ALA A 6 11.63 7.26 20.49
N PRO A 7 12.76 7.65 19.89
CA PRO A 7 12.88 7.65 18.42
C PRO A 7 12.63 6.24 17.91
N ARG A 8 11.68 6.11 16.99
CA ARG A 8 11.38 4.82 16.34
C ARG A 8 12.58 4.38 15.52
N LEU A 9 12.96 3.14 15.69
CA LEU A 9 14.10 2.55 14.96
C LEU A 9 13.83 2.39 13.45
N ARG A 10 12.56 2.34 13.02
CA ARG A 10 12.13 2.15 11.63
C ARG A 10 11.02 3.11 11.26
N ARG A 11 11.04 3.59 10.02
CA ARG A 11 9.92 4.32 9.44
C ARG A 11 8.76 3.35 9.19
N ARG A 12 7.55 3.85 9.36
CA ARG A 12 6.31 3.10 9.10
C ARG A 12 5.66 3.65 7.83
N LEU A 13 5.68 2.84 6.77
CA LEU A 13 5.18 3.22 5.46
C LEU A 13 4.00 2.33 5.06
N TYR A 14 2.87 2.95 4.76
CA TYR A 14 1.76 2.25 4.14
C TYR A 14 1.88 2.34 2.63
N LEU A 15 1.89 1.21 1.95
CA LEU A 15 1.90 1.16 0.49
C LEU A 15 0.52 0.73 -0.01
N ASP A 16 -0.07 1.49 -0.93
CA ASP A 16 -1.15 0.97 -1.74
C ASP A 16 -0.60 0.11 -2.88
N THR A 17 -1.49 -0.53 -3.63
CA THR A 17 -1.09 -1.46 -4.68
C THR A 17 -0.33 -0.76 -5.81
N SER A 18 -0.63 0.50 -6.13
CA SER A 18 0.07 1.24 -7.19
C SER A 18 1.57 1.41 -6.89
N ALA A 19 1.90 1.73 -5.66
CA ALA A 19 3.29 1.88 -5.22
C ALA A 19 4.03 0.54 -5.25
N TYR A 20 3.40 -0.51 -4.75
CA TYR A 20 3.98 -1.86 -4.77
C TYR A 20 4.23 -2.37 -6.19
N LEU A 21 3.25 -2.22 -7.09
CA LEU A 21 3.38 -2.64 -8.49
C LEU A 21 4.51 -1.90 -9.21
N CYS A 22 4.69 -0.61 -8.94
CA CYS A 22 5.81 0.14 -9.51
C CYS A 22 7.16 -0.50 -9.16
N ILE A 23 7.34 -0.90 -7.90
CA ILE A 23 8.57 -1.57 -7.44
C ILE A 23 8.68 -2.96 -8.07
N LEU A 24 7.60 -3.73 -8.04
CA LEU A 24 7.57 -5.10 -8.55
C LEU A 24 7.90 -5.19 -10.05
N LEU A 25 7.34 -4.26 -10.83
CA LEU A 25 7.48 -4.25 -12.30
C LEU A 25 8.68 -3.44 -12.78
N GLY A 26 9.39 -2.76 -11.88
CA GLY A 26 10.55 -1.94 -12.25
C GLY A 26 10.19 -0.73 -13.11
N GLU A 27 9.02 -0.14 -12.88
CA GLU A 27 8.55 1.04 -13.61
C GLU A 27 9.35 2.30 -13.25
N GLU A 28 9.10 3.39 -13.96
CA GLU A 28 9.72 4.68 -13.65
C GLU A 28 9.48 5.08 -12.19
N GLY A 29 10.54 5.49 -11.49
CA GLY A 29 10.50 5.81 -10.07
C GLY A 29 10.68 4.61 -9.13
N SER A 30 10.73 3.38 -9.63
CA SER A 30 10.86 2.18 -8.81
C SER A 30 12.11 2.18 -7.95
N SER A 31 13.25 2.63 -8.46
CA SER A 31 14.51 2.70 -7.71
C SER A 31 14.43 3.67 -6.53
N ARG A 32 13.75 4.79 -6.70
CA ARG A 32 13.50 5.75 -5.62
C ARG A 32 12.60 5.15 -4.54
N LEU A 33 11.50 4.51 -4.93
CA LEU A 33 10.60 3.84 -3.99
C LEU A 33 11.29 2.68 -3.26
N ALA A 34 12.08 1.89 -3.97
CA ALA A 34 12.84 0.80 -3.37
C ALA A 34 13.81 1.31 -2.29
N ARG A 35 14.49 2.43 -2.53
CA ARG A 35 15.35 3.06 -1.52
C ARG A 35 14.56 3.60 -0.34
N GLU A 36 13.40 4.22 -0.59
CA GLU A 36 12.54 4.75 0.48
C GLU A 36 12.00 3.65 1.38
N THR A 37 11.64 2.52 0.81
CA THR A 37 11.06 1.38 1.55
C THR A 37 12.11 0.49 2.21
N ALA A 38 13.37 0.58 1.82
CA ALA A 38 14.44 -0.22 2.40
C ALA A 38 14.57 0.06 3.91
N GLY A 39 14.53 -1.00 4.72
CA GLY A 39 14.63 -0.90 6.17
C GLY A 39 13.39 -0.34 6.88
N ALA A 40 12.34 0.02 6.16
CA ALA A 40 11.08 0.46 6.75
C ALA A 40 10.21 -0.72 7.19
N GLU A 41 9.30 -0.46 8.14
CA GLU A 41 8.16 -1.34 8.39
C GLU A 41 7.11 -1.07 7.32
N LEU A 42 6.82 -2.07 6.50
CA LEU A 42 5.88 -1.97 5.40
C LEU A 42 4.50 -2.48 5.82
N LEU A 43 3.50 -1.64 5.63
CA LEU A 43 2.12 -1.90 6.04
C LEU A 43 1.21 -1.82 4.81
N SER A 44 0.22 -2.69 4.74
CA SER A 44 -0.81 -2.61 3.71
C SER A 44 -2.07 -3.39 4.07
N SER A 45 -3.02 -3.40 3.17
CA SER A 45 -4.19 -4.28 3.19
C SER A 45 -3.86 -5.62 2.54
N VAL A 46 -4.49 -6.69 2.97
CA VAL A 46 -4.47 -7.99 2.26
C VAL A 46 -4.91 -7.87 0.80
N LEU A 47 -5.68 -6.83 0.46
CA LEU A 47 -6.07 -6.53 -0.93
C LEU A 47 -4.88 -6.29 -1.85
N LEU A 48 -3.75 -5.80 -1.33
CA LEU A 48 -2.54 -5.62 -2.11
C LEU A 48 -2.14 -6.92 -2.82
N VAL A 49 -2.24 -8.05 -2.14
CA VAL A 49 -1.88 -9.37 -2.70
C VAL A 49 -2.80 -9.74 -3.87
N LEU A 50 -4.11 -9.61 -3.66
CA LEU A 50 -5.11 -9.92 -4.69
C LEU A 50 -5.01 -8.97 -5.89
N GLU A 51 -4.88 -7.68 -5.65
CA GLU A 51 -4.76 -6.68 -6.70
C GLU A 51 -3.46 -6.84 -7.51
N ALA A 52 -2.34 -7.10 -6.84
CA ALA A 52 -1.07 -7.35 -7.52
C ALA A 52 -1.16 -8.58 -8.44
N ARG A 53 -1.70 -9.68 -7.95
CA ARG A 53 -1.90 -10.89 -8.75
C ARG A 53 -2.84 -10.65 -9.93
N ARG A 54 -3.96 -9.95 -9.71
CA ARG A 54 -4.89 -9.58 -10.78
C ARG A 54 -4.20 -8.77 -11.89
N ASN A 55 -3.40 -7.79 -11.52
CA ASN A 55 -2.65 -6.99 -12.50
C ASN A 55 -1.64 -7.82 -13.28
N LEU A 56 -0.91 -8.72 -12.62
CA LEU A 56 0.04 -9.62 -13.29
C LEU A 56 -0.67 -10.55 -14.28
N ILE A 57 -1.83 -11.11 -13.90
CA ILE A 57 -2.64 -11.94 -14.80
C ILE A 57 -3.07 -11.15 -16.04
N ARG A 58 -3.54 -9.91 -15.86
CA ARG A 58 -3.93 -9.03 -16.96
C ARG A 58 -2.75 -8.75 -17.89
N LEU A 59 -1.60 -8.38 -17.36
CA LEU A 59 -0.39 -8.09 -18.13
C LEU A 59 0.14 -9.32 -18.92
N ALA A 60 0.02 -10.50 -18.32
CA ALA A 60 0.38 -11.74 -19.00
C ALA A 60 -0.60 -12.06 -20.14
N ARG A 61 -1.88 -11.84 -19.94
CA ARG A 61 -2.91 -12.08 -20.96
C ARG A 61 -2.83 -11.13 -22.14
N ASP A 62 -2.49 -9.88 -21.94
CA ASP A 62 -2.34 -8.90 -23.01
C ASP A 62 -0.96 -8.93 -23.69
N GLY A 63 -0.07 -9.83 -23.26
CA GLY A 63 1.26 -10.01 -23.83
C GLY A 63 2.32 -9.03 -23.36
N THR A 64 2.01 -8.16 -22.41
CA THR A 64 2.98 -7.21 -21.83
C THR A 64 4.06 -7.92 -21.03
N LEU A 65 3.70 -9.00 -20.31
CA LEU A 65 4.64 -9.87 -19.60
C LEU A 65 4.79 -11.19 -20.33
N ALA A 66 6.02 -11.57 -20.64
CA ALA A 66 6.35 -12.92 -21.09
C ALA A 66 6.13 -13.94 -19.96
N ALA A 67 5.94 -15.22 -20.32
CA ALA A 67 5.66 -16.29 -19.35
C ALA A 67 6.70 -16.38 -18.22
N ALA A 68 7.98 -16.25 -18.55
CA ALA A 68 9.06 -16.28 -17.55
C ALA A 68 9.02 -15.07 -16.61
N GLN A 69 8.71 -13.88 -17.11
CA GLN A 69 8.54 -12.67 -16.30
C GLN A 69 7.32 -12.76 -15.38
N TYR A 70 6.20 -13.25 -15.91
CA TYR A 70 4.99 -13.49 -15.13
C TYR A 70 5.26 -14.43 -13.95
N LYS A 71 5.90 -15.57 -14.22
CA LYS A 71 6.27 -16.52 -13.16
C LYS A 71 7.19 -15.87 -12.11
N ALA A 72 8.22 -15.15 -12.54
CA ALA A 72 9.15 -14.49 -11.64
C ALA A 72 8.45 -13.44 -10.77
N CYS A 73 7.53 -12.66 -11.34
CA CYS A 73 6.75 -11.67 -10.58
C CYS A 73 5.80 -12.34 -9.58
N MET A 74 5.12 -13.43 -9.96
CA MET A 74 4.25 -14.17 -9.04
C MET A 74 5.04 -14.74 -7.87
N ASP A 75 6.18 -15.36 -8.12
CA ASP A 75 7.08 -15.89 -7.09
C ASP A 75 7.58 -14.77 -6.17
N ARG A 76 7.84 -13.59 -6.72
CA ARG A 76 8.24 -12.42 -5.94
C ARG A 76 7.11 -11.91 -5.03
N VAL A 77 5.88 -11.81 -5.54
CA VAL A 77 4.72 -11.43 -4.69
C VAL A 77 4.62 -12.36 -3.50
N GLU A 78 4.76 -13.66 -3.70
CA GLU A 78 4.68 -14.65 -2.62
C GLU A 78 5.76 -14.42 -1.54
N ARG A 79 6.98 -14.10 -1.95
CA ARG A 79 8.06 -13.75 -1.00
C ARG A 79 7.84 -12.39 -0.33
N ASP A 80 7.41 -11.40 -1.09
CA ASP A 80 7.22 -10.04 -0.59
C ASP A 80 6.09 -9.94 0.44
N VAL A 81 5.06 -10.80 0.36
CA VAL A 81 3.98 -10.88 1.36
C VAL A 81 4.52 -11.04 2.78
N GLU A 82 5.60 -11.81 2.94
CA GLU A 82 6.26 -12.02 4.24
C GLU A 82 6.93 -10.76 4.81
N LEU A 83 7.20 -9.77 3.97
CA LEU A 83 7.83 -8.50 4.36
C LEU A 83 6.82 -7.46 4.85
N PHE A 84 5.53 -7.67 4.59
CA PHE A 84 4.46 -6.74 4.95
C PHE A 84 3.77 -7.13 6.24
N VAL A 85 3.38 -6.13 7.02
CA VAL A 85 2.32 -6.26 8.01
C VAL A 85 1.00 -5.98 7.30
N LEU A 86 0.22 -7.01 7.05
CA LEU A 86 -1.05 -6.93 6.33
C LEU A 86 -2.23 -6.94 7.29
N ARG A 87 -3.18 -6.05 7.06
CA ARG A 87 -4.47 -6.01 7.79
C ARG A 87 -5.54 -6.69 6.95
N ASP A 88 -6.25 -7.64 7.55
CA ASP A 88 -7.42 -8.27 6.93
C ASP A 88 -8.54 -7.25 6.70
N LEU A 89 -9.28 -7.41 5.60
CA LEU A 89 -10.45 -6.62 5.29
C LEU A 89 -11.65 -7.21 6.05
N THR A 90 -11.92 -6.68 7.23
CA THR A 90 -13.00 -7.15 8.10
C THR A 90 -14.23 -6.25 8.01
N LEU A 91 -15.37 -6.75 8.50
CA LEU A 91 -16.63 -5.98 8.49
C LEU A 91 -16.50 -4.67 9.29
N ASP A 92 -15.88 -4.69 10.46
CA ASP A 92 -15.66 -3.50 11.27
C ASP A 92 -14.85 -2.44 10.53
N LEU A 93 -13.80 -2.85 9.83
CA LEU A 93 -12.98 -1.94 9.03
C LEU A 93 -13.80 -1.32 7.88
N CYS A 94 -14.63 -2.11 7.20
CA CYS A 94 -15.47 -1.66 6.09
C CYS A 94 -16.65 -0.77 6.55
N ALA A 95 -17.20 -1.04 7.72
CA ALA A 95 -18.41 -0.38 8.24
C ALA A 95 -18.14 0.88 9.05
N SER A 96 -16.89 1.24 9.30
CA SER A 96 -16.54 2.43 10.08
C SER A 96 -17.09 3.71 9.44
N ASN A 97 -17.80 4.51 10.23
CA ASN A 97 -18.42 5.78 9.82
C ASN A 97 -17.49 7.00 10.02
N LEU A 98 -16.26 6.80 10.43
CA LEU A 98 -15.36 7.88 10.82
C LEU A 98 -14.61 8.51 9.64
N VAL A 99 -14.93 8.14 8.42
CA VAL A 99 -14.30 8.72 7.23
C VAL A 99 -15.16 9.84 6.68
N PRO A 100 -14.68 11.08 6.65
CA PRO A 100 -15.39 12.18 6.00
C PRO A 100 -15.54 11.93 4.49
N ALA A 101 -16.40 12.68 3.84
CA ALA A 101 -16.56 12.60 2.38
C ALA A 101 -15.26 13.01 1.69
N VAL A 102 -14.67 12.10 0.93
CA VAL A 102 -13.45 12.32 0.15
C VAL A 102 -13.68 11.90 -1.30
N ALA A 103 -12.90 12.49 -2.19
CA ALA A 103 -12.91 12.13 -3.60
C ALA A 103 -12.14 10.83 -3.81
N THR A 104 -12.79 9.70 -3.52
CA THR A 104 -12.23 8.39 -3.89
C THR A 104 -13.18 7.68 -4.84
N PRO A 105 -12.72 7.32 -6.03
CA PRO A 105 -13.62 6.81 -7.07
C PRO A 105 -13.94 5.32 -6.92
N ARG A 106 -13.21 4.54 -6.12
CA ARG A 106 -13.27 3.07 -6.11
C ARG A 106 -13.31 2.50 -4.71
N SER A 107 -13.99 1.35 -4.56
CA SER A 107 -14.09 0.63 -3.29
C SER A 107 -12.74 0.16 -2.76
N LEU A 108 -11.84 -0.29 -3.65
CA LEU A 108 -10.51 -0.75 -3.24
C LEU A 108 -9.62 0.40 -2.76
N ASP A 109 -9.73 1.58 -3.39
CA ASP A 109 -9.03 2.79 -2.94
C ASP A 109 -9.51 3.19 -1.54
N LEU A 110 -10.82 3.16 -1.31
CA LEU A 110 -11.40 3.42 0.01
C LEU A 110 -10.95 2.39 1.04
N ALA A 111 -10.87 1.11 0.67
CA ALA A 111 -10.38 0.06 1.55
C ALA A 111 -8.93 0.30 1.98
N HIS A 112 -8.07 0.72 1.07
CA HIS A 112 -6.69 1.12 1.41
C HIS A 112 -6.65 2.32 2.36
N LEU A 113 -7.46 3.35 2.11
CA LEU A 113 -7.51 4.53 2.99
C LEU A 113 -7.97 4.17 4.41
N ARG A 114 -9.02 3.36 4.54
CA ARG A 114 -9.51 2.89 5.84
C ARG A 114 -8.48 2.05 6.57
N THR A 115 -7.78 1.18 5.85
CA THR A 115 -6.71 0.34 6.42
C THR A 115 -5.55 1.21 6.90
N ALA A 116 -5.14 2.19 6.10
CA ALA A 116 -4.09 3.12 6.49
C ALA A 116 -4.48 3.95 7.72
N LEU A 117 -5.72 4.44 7.80
CA LEU A 117 -6.25 5.14 8.98
C LEU A 117 -6.23 4.26 10.22
N TRP A 118 -6.57 3.00 10.08
CA TRP A 118 -6.54 2.05 11.19
C TRP A 118 -5.11 1.87 11.74
N PHE A 119 -4.13 1.70 10.87
CA PHE A 119 -2.72 1.64 11.27
C PHE A 119 -2.25 2.95 11.90
N HIS A 120 -2.62 4.08 11.28
CA HIS A 120 -2.22 5.41 11.75
C HIS A 120 -2.79 5.75 13.13
N ALA A 121 -3.99 5.29 13.44
CA ALA A 121 -4.61 5.47 14.74
C ALA A 121 -3.94 4.62 15.83
N ALA A 122 -3.48 3.42 15.49
CA ALA A 122 -2.77 2.54 16.43
C ALA A 122 -1.36 3.05 16.71
N GLU A 123 -0.62 3.41 15.67
CA GLU A 123 0.68 4.04 15.73
C GLU A 123 0.90 4.85 14.45
N ARG A 124 1.31 6.11 14.60
CA ARG A 124 1.45 7.07 13.51
C ARG A 124 2.28 6.52 12.35
N LEU A 125 1.72 6.61 11.14
CA LEU A 125 2.46 6.39 9.90
C LEU A 125 3.40 7.56 9.60
N ASP A 126 4.53 7.27 9.00
CA ASP A 126 5.43 8.29 8.49
C ASP A 126 5.04 8.72 7.08
N ARG A 127 4.47 7.81 6.28
CA ARG A 127 3.96 8.14 4.95
C ARG A 127 2.95 7.11 4.45
N PHE A 128 1.92 7.61 3.75
CA PHE A 128 1.06 6.85 2.85
C PHE A 128 1.62 6.97 1.44
N VAL A 129 2.10 5.86 0.88
CA VAL A 129 2.81 5.82 -0.40
C VAL A 129 1.86 5.35 -1.50
N THR A 130 1.58 6.22 -2.45
CA THR A 130 0.74 5.93 -3.62
C THR A 130 1.28 6.66 -4.83
N LEU A 131 1.04 6.11 -6.02
CA LEU A 131 1.33 6.77 -7.30
C LEU A 131 0.06 7.33 -7.95
N ASP A 132 -1.09 7.12 -7.34
CA ASP A 132 -2.37 7.67 -7.80
C ASP A 132 -2.60 9.04 -7.17
N GLY A 133 -2.67 10.09 -8.01
CA GLY A 133 -2.88 11.46 -7.55
C GLY A 133 -4.20 11.67 -6.81
N SER A 134 -5.28 11.02 -7.24
CA SER A 134 -6.58 11.06 -6.57
C SER A 134 -6.52 10.42 -5.20
N GLN A 135 -5.84 9.29 -5.09
CA GLN A 135 -5.63 8.60 -3.83
C GLN A 135 -4.77 9.41 -2.87
N ALA A 136 -3.71 10.04 -3.37
CA ALA A 136 -2.87 10.93 -2.58
C ALA A 136 -3.67 12.11 -2.03
N GLN A 137 -4.54 12.72 -2.85
CA GLN A 137 -5.38 13.82 -2.40
C GLN A 137 -6.39 13.37 -1.35
N ALA A 138 -7.06 12.24 -1.56
CA ALA A 138 -7.99 11.69 -0.58
C ALA A 138 -7.29 11.37 0.75
N ALA A 139 -6.08 10.82 0.70
CA ALA A 139 -5.27 10.55 1.89
C ALA A 139 -4.93 11.84 2.66
N ARG A 140 -4.55 12.91 1.97
CA ARG A 140 -4.33 14.24 2.59
C ARG A 140 -5.59 14.77 3.25
N ASP A 141 -6.72 14.69 2.57
CA ASP A 141 -8.02 15.16 3.09
C ASP A 141 -8.43 14.41 4.37
N LEU A 142 -7.98 13.17 4.52
CA LEU A 142 -8.17 12.36 5.72
C LEU A 142 -7.11 12.59 6.81
N GLY A 143 -6.13 13.46 6.57
CA GLY A 143 -5.07 13.75 7.52
C GLY A 143 -3.92 12.73 7.55
N LEU A 144 -3.84 11.85 6.56
CA LEU A 144 -2.71 10.94 6.42
C LEU A 144 -1.49 11.68 5.85
N PRO A 145 -0.27 11.36 6.33
CA PRO A 145 0.95 11.91 5.74
C PRO A 145 1.19 11.27 4.36
N VAL A 146 1.38 12.09 3.34
CA VAL A 146 1.58 11.62 1.95
C VAL A 146 2.95 12.03 1.45
#